data_f290fae71f4c0142414444d4ee78c0d4
#
_entry.id   f290fae71f4c0142414444d4ee78c0d4
#
_cell.length_a   1.000
_cell.length_b   1.000
_cell.length_c   1.000
_cell.angle_alpha   90.00
_cell.angle_beta   90.00
_cell.angle_gamma   90.00
#
_symmetry.space_group_name_H-M   'P 1'
#
loop_
_entity.id
_entity.type
_entity.pdbx_description
1 polymer ?
#
loop_
_entity_poly.entity_id
_entity_poly.type
_entity_poly.pdbx_seq_one_letter_code
_entity_poly.pdbx_strand_id
1 'polypeptide(L)'
;MQYIKKLLIGLFLGANVLTVLLLWTSCACTWVSPSVVPQQTVMTLAFPIFLMANLAFVFFWLISKARFAVLSVLGMLVAGGYVMDYCPLQCQDDVPEDSTLLLVSYNIGTVAGPENHQAFVQYVKETDADILCLQEAADPSLLTSAVFKAMLDSMGYNMQQLEGRCVLSKLPFVGGVSSLSYLSKTGNGTMVCRLRY
;
A
#
# COMPACT_ATOMS: atom_id res chain seq x y z
N MET A 1 -18.64 -37.32 29.39
CA MET A 1 -17.46 -36.45 29.25
C MET A 1 -16.67 -36.68 27.96
N GLN A 2 -16.35 -37.90 27.55
CA GLN A 2 -15.58 -38.17 26.33
C GLN A 2 -16.26 -37.71 25.04
N TYR A 3 -17.56 -37.86 24.90
CA TYR A 3 -18.32 -37.42 23.72
C TYR A 3 -18.30 -35.89 23.55
N ILE A 4 -18.47 -35.15 24.64
CA ILE A 4 -18.40 -33.68 24.62
C ILE A 4 -17.01 -33.18 24.18
N LYS A 5 -15.94 -33.81 24.71
CA LYS A 5 -14.57 -33.47 24.28
C LYS A 5 -14.34 -33.75 22.79
N LYS A 6 -14.84 -34.88 22.27
CA LYS A 6 -14.73 -35.19 20.83
C LYS A 6 -15.51 -34.22 19.98
N LEU A 7 -16.70 -33.83 20.40
CA LEU A 7 -17.55 -32.87 19.72
C LEU A 7 -16.87 -31.48 19.66
N LEU A 8 -16.35 -31.01 20.79
CA LEU A 8 -15.63 -29.73 20.86
C LEU A 8 -14.39 -29.71 19.95
N ILE A 9 -13.59 -30.80 19.99
CA ILE A 9 -12.42 -30.91 19.11
C ILE A 9 -12.84 -30.86 17.64
N GLY A 10 -13.92 -31.56 17.27
CA GLY A 10 -14.46 -31.55 15.91
C GLY A 10 -14.93 -30.17 15.48
N LEU A 11 -15.61 -29.45 16.38
CA LEU A 11 -16.07 -28.07 16.12
C LEU A 11 -14.89 -27.12 15.88
N PHE A 12 -13.87 -27.13 16.76
CA PHE A 12 -12.68 -26.31 16.61
C PHE A 12 -11.86 -26.68 15.37
N LEU A 13 -11.80 -27.96 15.02
CA LEU A 13 -11.13 -28.40 13.79
C LEU A 13 -11.89 -27.91 12.55
N GLY A 14 -13.22 -27.99 12.55
CA GLY A 14 -14.06 -27.44 11.48
C GLY A 14 -13.87 -25.93 11.32
N ALA A 15 -13.83 -25.18 12.44
CA ALA A 15 -13.57 -23.74 12.44
C ALA A 15 -12.16 -23.43 11.88
N ASN A 16 -11.15 -24.22 12.25
CA ASN A 16 -9.79 -24.08 11.72
C ASN A 16 -9.74 -24.34 10.20
N VAL A 17 -10.37 -25.40 9.71
CA VAL A 17 -10.48 -25.67 8.25
C VAL A 17 -11.11 -24.46 7.55
N LEU A 18 -12.20 -23.92 8.11
CA LEU A 18 -12.87 -22.74 7.55
C LEU A 18 -11.92 -21.54 7.48
N THR A 19 -11.14 -21.25 8.53
CA THR A 19 -10.20 -20.12 8.50
C THR A 19 -9.08 -20.32 7.49
N VAL A 20 -8.60 -21.54 7.28
CA VAL A 20 -7.63 -21.86 6.21
C VAL A 20 -8.24 -21.63 4.84
N LEU A 21 -9.47 -22.08 4.60
CA LEU A 21 -10.18 -21.86 3.34
C LEU A 21 -10.42 -20.36 3.07
N LEU A 22 -10.80 -19.60 4.10
CA LEU A 22 -10.96 -18.15 3.98
C LEU A 22 -9.65 -17.43 3.67
N LEU A 23 -8.54 -17.87 4.30
CA LEU A 23 -7.20 -17.36 4.00
C LEU A 23 -6.83 -17.60 2.53
N TRP A 24 -7.03 -18.81 2.02
CA TRP A 24 -6.73 -19.14 0.62
C TRP A 24 -7.65 -18.42 -0.36
N THR A 25 -8.93 -18.27 -0.02
CA THR A 25 -9.89 -17.51 -0.83
C THR A 25 -9.48 -16.05 -0.91
N SER A 26 -9.01 -15.45 0.19
CA SER A 26 -8.54 -14.06 0.19
C SER A 26 -7.30 -13.89 -0.71
N CYS A 27 -6.39 -14.86 -0.73
CA CYS A 27 -5.26 -14.87 -1.67
C CYS A 27 -5.74 -15.03 -3.12
N ALA A 28 -6.64 -15.98 -3.41
CA ALA A 28 -7.15 -16.21 -4.76
C ALA A 28 -7.92 -15.02 -5.33
N CYS A 29 -8.56 -14.23 -4.48
CA CYS A 29 -9.28 -13.01 -4.87
C CYS A 29 -8.36 -11.96 -5.53
N THR A 30 -7.07 -11.98 -5.28
CA THR A 30 -6.12 -11.04 -5.90
C THR A 30 -5.97 -11.27 -7.42
N TRP A 31 -6.26 -12.46 -7.92
CA TRP A 31 -6.15 -12.82 -9.33
C TRP A 31 -7.38 -12.45 -10.16
N VAL A 32 -8.47 -12.07 -9.52
CA VAL A 32 -9.71 -11.68 -10.19
C VAL A 32 -9.78 -10.15 -10.27
N SER A 33 -10.16 -9.59 -11.38
CA SER A 33 -10.29 -8.12 -11.51
C SER A 33 -11.46 -7.59 -10.68
N PRO A 34 -11.27 -6.51 -9.88
CA PRO A 34 -12.35 -5.86 -9.14
C PRO A 34 -13.50 -5.35 -10.03
N SER A 35 -13.25 -5.14 -11.31
CA SER A 35 -14.29 -4.75 -12.27
C SER A 35 -15.29 -5.87 -12.56
N VAL A 36 -14.90 -7.14 -12.35
CA VAL A 36 -15.75 -8.32 -12.55
C VAL A 36 -16.54 -8.64 -11.27
N VAL A 37 -15.88 -8.63 -10.11
CA VAL A 37 -16.48 -8.93 -8.81
C VAL A 37 -16.00 -7.92 -7.77
N PRO A 38 -16.68 -6.78 -7.57
CA PRO A 38 -16.24 -5.75 -6.62
C PRO A 38 -16.11 -6.23 -5.17
N GLN A 39 -16.95 -7.21 -4.77
CA GLN A 39 -16.97 -7.75 -3.40
C GLN A 39 -15.69 -8.48 -3.01
N GLN A 40 -14.92 -8.98 -3.96
CA GLN A 40 -13.65 -9.66 -3.69
C GLN A 40 -12.62 -8.74 -3.04
N THR A 41 -12.67 -7.41 -3.28
CA THR A 41 -11.78 -6.44 -2.65
C THR A 41 -11.87 -6.50 -1.12
N VAL A 42 -13.08 -6.68 -0.59
CA VAL A 42 -13.30 -6.84 0.86
C VAL A 42 -12.64 -8.13 1.36
N MET A 43 -12.74 -9.21 0.58
CA MET A 43 -12.13 -10.51 0.92
C MET A 43 -10.60 -10.42 0.95
N THR A 44 -10.00 -9.76 -0.05
CA THR A 44 -8.55 -9.52 -0.11
C THR A 44 -8.10 -8.64 1.07
N LEU A 45 -8.86 -7.58 1.39
CA LEU A 45 -8.55 -6.71 2.52
C LEU A 45 -8.64 -7.44 3.88
N ALA A 46 -9.47 -8.49 3.97
CA ALA A 46 -9.59 -9.30 5.18
C ALA A 46 -8.45 -10.32 5.37
N PHE A 47 -7.50 -10.44 4.43
CA PHE A 47 -6.37 -11.37 4.51
C PHE A 47 -5.63 -11.33 5.86
N PRO A 48 -5.24 -10.16 6.42
CA PRO A 48 -4.54 -10.14 7.71
C PRO A 48 -5.36 -10.72 8.86
N ILE A 49 -6.70 -10.56 8.82
CA ILE A 49 -7.61 -11.11 9.83
C ILE A 49 -7.58 -12.64 9.79
N PHE A 50 -7.66 -13.23 8.59
CA PHE A 50 -7.61 -14.68 8.43
C PHE A 50 -6.24 -15.26 8.76
N LEU A 51 -5.16 -14.52 8.45
CA LEU A 51 -3.80 -14.90 8.83
C LEU A 51 -3.66 -14.95 10.36
N MET A 52 -4.11 -13.92 11.07
CA MET A 52 -4.08 -13.86 12.54
C MET A 52 -4.95 -14.95 13.17
N ALA A 53 -6.13 -15.26 12.61
CA ALA A 53 -6.97 -16.34 13.08
C ALA A 53 -6.27 -17.71 12.94
N ASN A 54 -5.59 -17.96 11.81
CA ASN A 54 -4.81 -19.19 11.63
C ASN A 54 -3.63 -19.28 12.59
N LEU A 55 -2.94 -18.16 12.85
CA LEU A 55 -1.87 -18.10 13.85
C LEU A 55 -2.40 -18.41 15.26
N ALA A 56 -3.57 -17.87 15.62
CA ALA A 56 -4.22 -18.21 16.88
C ALA A 56 -4.57 -19.70 16.98
N PHE A 57 -5.02 -20.34 15.89
CA PHE A 57 -5.24 -21.78 15.84
C PHE A 57 -3.95 -22.59 15.98
N VAL A 58 -2.81 -22.13 15.47
CA VAL A 58 -1.52 -22.79 15.73
C VAL A 58 -1.26 -22.85 17.24
N PHE A 59 -1.32 -21.70 17.94
CA PHE A 59 -1.09 -21.66 19.39
C PHE A 59 -2.12 -22.49 20.16
N PHE A 60 -3.40 -22.40 19.81
CA PHE A 60 -4.44 -23.20 20.43
C PHE A 60 -4.18 -24.70 20.30
N TRP A 61 -3.79 -25.18 19.11
CA TRP A 61 -3.52 -26.59 18.88
C TRP A 61 -2.21 -27.07 19.51
N LEU A 62 -1.17 -26.24 19.57
CA LEU A 62 0.07 -26.59 20.28
C LEU A 62 -0.19 -26.90 21.75
N ILE A 63 -1.10 -26.16 22.40
CA ILE A 63 -1.47 -26.38 23.80
C ILE A 63 -2.43 -27.56 23.94
N SER A 64 -3.38 -27.74 22.99
CA SER A 64 -4.44 -28.75 23.10
C SER A 64 -4.07 -30.10 22.50
N LYS A 65 -3.71 -30.15 21.21
CA LYS A 65 -3.33 -31.29 20.40
C LYS A 65 -2.43 -30.90 19.25
N ALA A 66 -1.13 -30.83 19.47
CA ALA A 66 -0.12 -30.31 18.54
C ALA A 66 -0.22 -30.85 17.10
N ARG A 67 -0.67 -32.08 16.90
CA ARG A 67 -0.84 -32.67 15.55
C ARG A 67 -1.79 -31.87 14.64
N PHE A 68 -2.76 -31.15 15.21
CA PHE A 68 -3.71 -30.36 14.43
C PHE A 68 -3.17 -28.97 14.09
N ALA A 69 -2.10 -28.49 14.73
CA ALA A 69 -1.42 -27.26 14.35
C ALA A 69 -0.87 -27.31 12.92
N VAL A 70 -0.53 -28.51 12.45
CA VAL A 70 -0.01 -28.74 11.07
C VAL A 70 -0.97 -28.18 10.02
N LEU A 71 -2.28 -28.24 10.24
CA LEU A 71 -3.27 -27.72 9.29
C LEU A 71 -3.11 -26.21 9.05
N SER A 72 -3.04 -25.41 10.14
CA SER A 72 -2.86 -23.95 10.02
C SER A 72 -1.45 -23.60 9.52
N VAL A 73 -0.41 -24.33 9.95
CA VAL A 73 0.96 -24.08 9.48
C VAL A 73 1.05 -24.31 7.97
N LEU A 74 0.54 -25.43 7.45
CA LEU A 74 0.51 -25.69 6.02
C LEU A 74 -0.36 -24.69 5.27
N GLY A 75 -1.49 -24.29 5.85
CA GLY A 75 -2.35 -23.25 5.27
C GLY A 75 -1.63 -21.90 5.10
N MET A 76 -0.87 -21.49 6.11
CA MET A 76 -0.07 -20.26 6.07
C MET A 76 1.15 -20.38 5.14
N LEU A 77 1.81 -21.55 5.07
CA LEU A 77 2.92 -21.75 4.14
C LEU A 77 2.49 -21.60 2.68
N VAL A 78 1.32 -22.13 2.31
CA VAL A 78 0.75 -21.94 0.96
C VAL A 78 0.46 -20.45 0.67
N ALA A 79 0.07 -19.69 1.68
CA ALA A 79 -0.15 -18.24 1.58
C ALA A 79 1.15 -17.42 1.74
N GLY A 80 2.31 -18.05 1.87
CA GLY A 80 3.57 -17.41 2.24
C GLY A 80 4.00 -16.26 1.31
N GLY A 81 3.77 -16.38 0.00
CA GLY A 81 4.03 -15.29 -0.95
C GLY A 81 3.26 -14.03 -0.62
N TYR A 82 1.97 -14.16 -0.30
CA TYR A 82 1.13 -13.02 0.09
C TYR A 82 1.53 -12.42 1.44
N VAL A 83 2.03 -13.25 2.38
CA VAL A 83 2.57 -12.75 3.65
C VAL A 83 3.76 -11.84 3.40
N MET A 84 4.65 -12.20 2.47
CA MET A 84 5.80 -11.39 2.08
C MET A 84 5.40 -10.06 1.42
N ASP A 85 4.31 -10.05 0.64
CA ASP A 85 3.77 -8.83 0.04
C ASP A 85 3.20 -7.86 1.10
N TYR A 86 2.55 -8.39 2.14
CA TYR A 86 2.01 -7.59 3.24
C TYR A 86 3.05 -7.14 4.27
N CYS A 87 4.08 -7.94 4.48
CA CYS A 87 5.13 -7.70 5.45
C CYS A 87 6.49 -7.98 4.80
N PRO A 88 6.96 -7.11 3.90
CA PRO A 88 8.22 -7.30 3.20
C PRO A 88 9.37 -7.25 4.21
N LEU A 89 10.01 -8.39 4.44
CA LEU A 89 11.23 -8.49 5.21
C LEU A 89 12.41 -8.11 4.30
N GLN A 90 12.44 -6.86 3.87
CA GLN A 90 13.58 -6.35 3.10
C GLN A 90 14.69 -5.96 4.06
N CYS A 91 15.81 -6.65 3.95
CA CYS A 91 17.07 -6.12 4.42
C CYS A 91 17.42 -4.97 3.46
N GLN A 92 17.86 -3.85 4.04
CA GLN A 92 18.30 -2.71 3.27
C GLN A 92 19.55 -3.15 2.47
N ASP A 93 19.42 -3.24 1.14
CA ASP A 93 20.58 -3.44 0.29
C ASP A 93 21.38 -2.14 0.27
N ASP A 94 22.73 -2.25 0.34
CA ASP A 94 23.60 -1.11 0.17
C ASP A 94 23.42 -0.56 -1.25
N VAL A 95 22.79 0.61 -1.36
CA VAL A 95 22.59 1.26 -2.65
C VAL A 95 23.87 2.00 -3.00
N PRO A 96 24.46 1.79 -4.19
CA PRO A 96 25.65 2.52 -4.60
C PRO A 96 25.39 4.04 -4.64
N GLU A 97 26.22 4.83 -3.95
CA GLU A 97 26.04 6.28 -3.81
C GLU A 97 26.09 7.05 -5.13
N ASP A 98 26.77 6.53 -6.16
CA ASP A 98 27.16 7.30 -7.36
C ASP A 98 26.13 7.34 -8.51
N SER A 99 24.93 6.75 -8.39
CA SER A 99 23.96 6.70 -9.50
C SER A 99 22.50 6.51 -9.09
N THR A 100 22.11 7.03 -7.94
CA THR A 100 20.75 6.86 -7.42
C THR A 100 19.91 8.10 -7.63
N LEU A 101 18.65 7.90 -8.05
CA LEU A 101 17.61 8.93 -8.01
C LEU A 101 16.81 8.76 -6.73
N LEU A 102 16.70 9.82 -5.95
CA LEU A 102 15.81 9.86 -4.79
C LEU A 102 14.38 10.19 -5.25
N LEU A 103 13.53 9.17 -5.29
CA LEU A 103 12.11 9.33 -5.57
C LEU A 103 11.30 9.24 -4.28
N VAL A 104 10.51 10.27 -4.01
CA VAL A 104 9.61 10.33 -2.86
C VAL A 104 8.16 10.32 -3.34
N SER A 105 7.34 9.46 -2.74
CA SER A 105 5.89 9.40 -2.93
C SER A 105 5.21 9.82 -1.63
N TYR A 106 4.38 10.87 -1.67
CA TYR A 106 3.79 11.45 -0.48
C TYR A 106 2.35 11.89 -0.72
N ASN A 107 1.43 11.33 0.07
CA ASN A 107 0.05 11.82 0.12
C ASN A 107 0.02 13.03 1.06
N ILE A 108 -0.18 14.22 0.51
CA ILE A 108 -0.16 15.46 1.28
C ILE A 108 -1.52 15.80 1.89
N GLY A 109 -2.59 15.11 1.47
CA GLY A 109 -3.94 15.37 1.96
C GLY A 109 -4.34 16.84 1.80
N THR A 110 -5.11 17.35 2.74
CA THR A 110 -5.48 18.76 2.78
C THR A 110 -4.44 19.55 3.58
N VAL A 111 -3.40 20.05 2.91
CA VAL A 111 -2.42 20.98 3.50
C VAL A 111 -3.00 22.40 3.46
N ALA A 112 -4.03 22.66 4.26
CA ALA A 112 -4.65 23.98 4.35
C ALA A 112 -3.93 24.88 5.38
N GLY A 113 -3.81 26.16 5.06
CA GLY A 113 -3.24 27.19 5.95
C GLY A 113 -1.76 27.51 5.68
N PRO A 114 -1.36 28.77 5.90
CA PRO A 114 -0.01 29.25 5.60
C PRO A 114 1.10 28.56 6.39
N GLU A 115 0.83 28.16 7.63
CA GLU A 115 1.77 27.44 8.49
C GLU A 115 2.08 26.04 7.93
N ASN A 116 1.06 25.35 7.41
CA ASN A 116 1.24 24.04 6.79
C ASN A 116 1.98 24.13 5.46
N HIS A 117 1.77 25.22 4.70
CA HIS A 117 2.52 25.49 3.47
C HIS A 117 4.01 25.66 3.75
N GLN A 118 4.37 26.37 4.82
CA GLN A 118 5.77 26.54 5.23
C GLN A 118 6.40 25.23 5.67
N ALA A 119 5.69 24.45 6.49
CA ALA A 119 6.15 23.13 6.94
C ALA A 119 6.38 22.17 5.76
N PHE A 120 5.47 22.17 4.80
CA PHE A 120 5.61 21.36 3.59
C PHE A 120 6.81 21.79 2.74
N VAL A 121 6.98 23.09 2.51
CA VAL A 121 8.14 23.63 1.78
C VAL A 121 9.45 23.31 2.50
N GLN A 122 9.48 23.37 3.81
CA GLN A 122 10.63 22.96 4.62
C GLN A 122 10.96 21.48 4.43
N TYR A 123 9.94 20.61 4.51
CA TYR A 123 10.08 19.18 4.26
C TYR A 123 10.67 18.89 2.87
N VAL A 124 10.18 19.56 1.81
CA VAL A 124 10.70 19.38 0.46
C VAL A 124 12.17 19.80 0.36
N LYS A 125 12.54 20.90 1.03
CA LYS A 125 13.95 21.37 1.08
C LYS A 125 14.87 20.40 1.82
N GLU A 126 14.41 19.85 2.95
CA GLU A 126 15.20 18.92 3.77
C GLU A 126 15.37 17.57 3.09
N THR A 127 14.33 17.12 2.38
CA THR A 127 14.36 15.84 1.66
C THR A 127 15.24 15.91 0.40
N ASP A 128 15.28 17.05 -0.26
CA ASP A 128 16.05 17.35 -1.50
C ASP A 128 15.93 16.26 -2.59
N ALA A 129 14.76 15.64 -2.70
CA ALA A 129 14.50 14.55 -3.62
C ALA A 129 14.69 14.99 -5.09
N ASP A 130 15.06 14.06 -5.97
CA ASP A 130 15.11 14.32 -7.42
C ASP A 130 13.72 14.36 -8.03
N ILE A 131 12.82 13.52 -7.51
CA ILE A 131 11.43 13.40 -7.97
C ILE A 131 10.51 13.27 -6.75
N LEU A 132 9.48 14.12 -6.66
CA LEU A 132 8.39 13.98 -5.69
C LEU A 132 7.07 13.74 -6.41
N CYS A 133 6.42 12.63 -6.06
CA CYS A 133 5.08 12.28 -6.51
C CYS A 133 4.08 12.59 -5.39
N LEU A 134 3.31 13.65 -5.55
CA LEU A 134 2.35 14.12 -4.54
C LEU A 134 0.94 13.64 -4.90
N GLN A 135 0.29 12.96 -3.97
CA GLN A 135 -1.11 12.58 -4.05
C GLN A 135 -1.96 13.52 -3.18
N GLU A 136 -3.24 13.62 -3.51
CA GLU A 136 -4.21 14.51 -2.86
C GLU A 136 -3.77 15.99 -2.83
N ALA A 137 -2.91 16.40 -3.77
CA ALA A 137 -2.46 17.77 -3.97
C ALA A 137 -3.57 18.63 -4.62
N ALA A 138 -4.76 18.59 -4.03
CA ALA A 138 -5.94 19.26 -4.58
C ALA A 138 -6.08 20.72 -4.11
N ASP A 139 -5.32 21.15 -3.11
CA ASP A 139 -5.36 22.52 -2.61
C ASP A 139 -4.62 23.50 -3.55
N PRO A 140 -5.35 24.31 -4.34
CA PRO A 140 -4.72 25.26 -5.24
C PRO A 140 -3.93 26.33 -4.48
N SER A 141 -4.29 26.61 -3.21
CA SER A 141 -3.65 27.66 -2.42
C SER A 141 -2.19 27.35 -2.12
N LEU A 142 -1.86 26.08 -1.87
CA LEU A 142 -0.46 25.65 -1.72
C LEU A 142 0.32 25.82 -3.02
N LEU A 143 -0.15 25.18 -4.09
CA LEU A 143 0.58 25.11 -5.38
C LEU A 143 0.72 26.45 -6.08
N THR A 144 -0.17 27.41 -5.80
CA THR A 144 -0.11 28.77 -6.33
C THR A 144 0.58 29.76 -5.41
N SER A 145 0.92 29.35 -4.17
CA SER A 145 1.53 30.26 -3.19
C SER A 145 2.90 30.78 -3.66
N ALA A 146 3.22 32.03 -3.31
CA ALA A 146 4.51 32.62 -3.64
C ALA A 146 5.68 31.86 -3.00
N VAL A 147 5.47 31.34 -1.79
CA VAL A 147 6.47 30.56 -1.05
C VAL A 147 6.79 29.26 -1.78
N PHE A 148 5.75 28.56 -2.26
CA PHE A 148 5.93 27.31 -2.99
C PHE A 148 6.62 27.54 -4.34
N LYS A 149 6.21 28.56 -5.10
CA LYS A 149 6.87 28.93 -6.37
C LYS A 149 8.33 29.30 -6.18
N ALA A 150 8.63 30.13 -5.17
CA ALA A 150 10.00 30.50 -4.85
C ALA A 150 10.86 29.28 -4.47
N MET A 151 10.28 28.29 -3.80
CA MET A 151 10.95 27.02 -3.52
C MET A 151 11.23 26.26 -4.82
N LEU A 152 10.25 26.10 -5.73
CA LEU A 152 10.46 25.41 -7.01
C LEU A 152 11.62 26.03 -7.79
N ASP A 153 11.62 27.38 -7.91
CA ASP A 153 12.66 28.11 -8.62
C ASP A 153 14.04 27.94 -7.96
N SER A 154 14.10 28.01 -6.62
CA SER A 154 15.36 27.93 -5.88
C SER A 154 15.99 26.53 -5.90
N MET A 155 15.18 25.49 -6.01
CA MET A 155 15.61 24.08 -6.03
C MET A 155 15.67 23.49 -7.44
N GLY A 156 15.30 24.23 -8.47
CA GLY A 156 15.32 23.79 -9.86
C GLY A 156 14.24 22.75 -10.19
N TYR A 157 13.13 22.75 -9.45
CA TYR A 157 12.04 21.82 -9.75
C TYR A 157 11.16 22.32 -10.90
N ASN A 158 10.91 21.43 -11.83
CA ASN A 158 9.79 21.54 -12.77
C ASN A 158 8.56 20.88 -12.16
N MET A 159 7.38 21.41 -12.43
CA MET A 159 6.11 20.91 -11.89
C MET A 159 5.15 20.54 -13.00
N GLN A 160 4.50 19.37 -12.84
CA GLN A 160 3.31 19.01 -13.60
C GLN A 160 2.19 18.59 -12.66
N GLN A 161 0.97 19.02 -12.94
CA GLN A 161 -0.20 18.77 -12.11
C GLN A 161 -1.37 18.28 -12.94
N LEU A 162 -2.13 17.33 -12.40
CA LEU A 162 -3.36 16.82 -13.00
C LEU A 162 -4.30 16.27 -11.92
N GLU A 163 -5.51 16.83 -11.80
CA GLU A 163 -6.61 16.30 -10.98
C GLU A 163 -6.20 15.89 -9.54
N GLY A 164 -5.58 16.80 -8.79
CA GLY A 164 -5.16 16.56 -7.43
C GLY A 164 -3.91 15.67 -7.28
N ARG A 165 -3.19 15.45 -8.35
CA ARG A 165 -1.87 14.81 -8.36
C ARG A 165 -0.86 15.80 -8.90
N CYS A 166 0.32 15.81 -8.31
CA CYS A 166 1.40 16.73 -8.71
C CYS A 166 2.73 15.96 -8.71
N VAL A 167 3.53 16.19 -9.74
CA VAL A 167 4.91 15.69 -9.80
C VAL A 167 5.84 16.86 -9.88
N LEU A 168 6.77 16.92 -8.92
CA LEU A 168 7.91 17.82 -8.94
C LEU A 168 9.14 17.03 -9.38
N SER A 169 9.95 17.58 -10.27
CA SER A 169 11.14 16.89 -10.76
C SER A 169 12.26 17.89 -11.08
N LYS A 170 13.48 17.58 -10.63
CA LYS A 170 14.70 18.26 -11.09
C LYS A 170 15.06 17.85 -12.51
N LEU A 171 14.58 16.68 -12.95
CA LEU A 171 14.74 16.21 -14.33
C LEU A 171 13.70 16.87 -15.25
N PRO A 172 14.03 17.16 -16.51
CA PRO A 172 13.11 17.78 -17.45
C PRO A 172 11.99 16.81 -17.87
N PHE A 173 10.76 17.31 -17.90
CA PHE A 173 9.64 16.57 -18.46
C PHE A 173 9.75 16.47 -19.98
N VAL A 174 9.37 15.30 -20.51
CA VAL A 174 9.30 15.02 -21.95
C VAL A 174 7.86 14.81 -22.36
N GLY A 175 7.32 15.78 -23.08
CA GLY A 175 5.91 15.74 -23.52
C GLY A 175 4.92 16.20 -22.44
N GLY A 176 3.65 16.03 -22.74
CA GLY A 176 2.56 16.38 -21.82
C GLY A 176 2.24 15.29 -20.81
N VAL A 177 1.43 15.66 -19.83
CA VAL A 177 0.83 14.71 -18.87
C VAL A 177 -0.32 13.98 -19.52
N SER A 178 -0.40 12.68 -19.28
CA SER A 178 -1.58 11.88 -19.62
C SER A 178 -2.23 11.31 -18.34
N SER A 179 -3.57 11.26 -18.34
CA SER A 179 -4.31 10.55 -17.30
C SER A 179 -4.83 9.24 -17.84
N LEU A 180 -4.71 8.19 -17.03
CA LEU A 180 -5.50 6.98 -17.18
C LEU A 180 -6.66 7.11 -16.19
N SER A 181 -7.82 7.58 -16.69
CA SER A 181 -9.02 7.60 -15.86
C SER A 181 -9.62 6.21 -15.86
N TYR A 182 -9.63 5.55 -14.71
CA TYR A 182 -10.54 4.44 -14.50
C TYR A 182 -11.96 5.00 -14.46
N LEU A 183 -12.96 4.21 -14.90
CA LEU A 183 -14.40 4.54 -14.93
C LEU A 183 -15.00 4.82 -13.52
N SER A 184 -14.29 5.54 -12.70
CA SER A 184 -14.67 5.86 -11.33
C SER A 184 -15.25 7.29 -11.32
N LYS A 185 -16.52 7.40 -10.91
CA LYS A 185 -17.15 8.70 -10.63
C LYS A 185 -16.53 9.41 -9.42
N THR A 186 -15.52 8.82 -8.78
CA THR A 186 -14.91 9.29 -7.52
C THR A 186 -13.64 10.11 -7.71
N GLY A 187 -13.27 10.49 -8.94
CA GLY A 187 -12.05 11.27 -9.20
C GLY A 187 -10.74 10.50 -9.04
N ASN A 188 -10.80 9.18 -8.79
CA ASN A 188 -9.60 8.35 -8.77
C ASN A 188 -9.05 8.17 -10.19
N GLY A 189 -7.76 8.37 -10.35
CA GLY A 189 -7.09 8.24 -11.64
C GLY A 189 -5.59 8.12 -11.45
N THR A 190 -4.88 7.88 -12.54
CA THR A 190 -3.41 7.79 -12.56
C THR A 190 -2.86 8.92 -13.42
N MET A 191 -1.83 9.59 -12.95
CA MET A 191 -1.06 10.58 -13.71
C MET A 191 0.20 9.90 -14.23
N VAL A 192 0.46 10.04 -15.53
CA VAL A 192 1.67 9.50 -16.18
C VAL A 192 2.50 10.66 -16.71
N CYS A 193 3.72 10.76 -16.23
CA CYS A 193 4.73 11.73 -16.69
C CYS A 193 5.93 10.98 -17.25
N ARG A 194 6.57 11.55 -18.26
CA ARG A 194 7.86 11.07 -18.76
C ARG A 194 8.93 12.08 -18.39
N LEU A 195 10.04 11.60 -17.89
CA LEU A 195 11.21 12.38 -17.54
C LEU A 195 12.39 11.95 -18.43
N ARG A 196 13.29 12.89 -18.72
CA ARG A 196 14.54 12.60 -19.39
C ARG A 196 15.63 12.51 -18.32
N TYR A 197 16.20 11.34 -18.22
CA TYR A 197 17.37 11.06 -17.40
C TYR A 197 18.65 11.20 -18.23
#